data_4af367659cfbb7a927934797b3723fb4
#
_entry.id   4af367659cfbb7a927934797b3723fb4
#
_cell.length_a   1.000
_cell.length_b   1.000
_cell.length_c   1.000
_cell.angle_alpha   90.00
_cell.angle_beta   90.00
_cell.angle_gamma   90.00
#
_symmetry.space_group_name_H-M   'P 1'
#
loop_
_entity.id
_entity.type
_entity.pdbx_description
1 polymer ?
#
loop_
_entity_poly.entity_id
_entity_poly.type
_entity_poly.pdbx_seq_one_letter_code
_entity_poly.pdbx_strand_id
1 'polypeptide(L)'
;MKRLARHAWPLAVAAAAFALAVGLPAGDPDTWWHLASGRWMLEHRDVLRVDIFSSTATGEPYALGEWLGEIVLYLAFAAASWPGLLVLRAALVAVAAFFVTRLALRGAPPAVAVPVAAVALVLSKPVWTDRPELFTLALFPLLLDLLLAAREGSRRALVASIPLLFVWSDLHAGYAVGIALLWLFALDALLEHRDSGVFLVAALVATIAVTADPGALPLARSVSHVAGATRGIVEESPVDVLTPFGALFAFVLGVTLFTFLRGGGSLLAAIVLVPMLWLALSAQRHIPLFGFALVPFVSSAMWGGWLARDRPPQIGTTSARAGDVVAGASPARALSDEGTTRRSRPTGERTALIALAMWVAAIASIVTIPTRPDVSAYPAGALPALDSSSGVLFNEYDWGGYLIWNAPTRPVFIDGRLFPYATDGVLDQYRTALAVLPGWRGIIRHWNVTQALLRPDRPLVQALRDDGWTTVAQGSGYVLLERPR
;
A
#
# COMPACT_ATOMS: atom_id res chain seq x y z
N MET A 1 -8.91 -1.07 30.79
CA MET A 1 -9.24 0.33 30.43
C MET A 1 -8.03 1.25 30.29
N LYS A 2 -7.07 1.35 31.25
CA LYS A 2 -5.89 2.24 31.10
C LYS A 2 -5.01 1.95 29.87
N ARG A 3 -4.82 0.71 29.44
CA ARG A 3 -4.09 0.34 28.21
C ARG A 3 -4.86 0.73 26.95
N LEU A 4 -6.19 0.55 26.91
CA LEU A 4 -7.04 0.98 25.80
C LEU A 4 -7.06 2.51 25.64
N ALA A 5 -7.01 3.26 26.73
CA ALA A 5 -6.99 4.72 26.68
C ALA A 5 -5.74 5.29 25.95
N ARG A 6 -4.59 4.60 26.00
CA ARG A 6 -3.38 5.01 25.26
C ARG A 6 -3.51 4.86 23.75
N HIS A 7 -4.33 3.93 23.30
CA HIS A 7 -4.52 3.60 21.88
C HIS A 7 -5.87 4.05 21.36
N ALA A 8 -6.62 4.83 22.12
CA ALA A 8 -7.98 5.20 21.79
C ALA A 8 -8.09 5.95 20.44
N TRP A 9 -7.21 6.92 20.18
CA TRP A 9 -7.18 7.62 18.91
C TRP A 9 -6.72 6.74 17.73
N PRO A 10 -5.60 5.98 17.81
CA PRO A 10 -5.26 5.01 16.79
C PRO A 10 -6.37 4.02 16.48
N LEU A 11 -7.07 3.50 17.51
CA LEU A 11 -8.19 2.57 17.32
C LEU A 11 -9.41 3.24 16.68
N ALA A 12 -9.72 4.50 17.04
CA ALA A 12 -10.83 5.23 16.43
C ALA A 12 -10.56 5.51 14.93
N VAL A 13 -9.37 5.99 14.58
CA VAL A 13 -8.99 6.24 13.18
C VAL A 13 -8.94 4.93 12.39
N ALA A 14 -8.43 3.84 12.98
CA ALA A 14 -8.43 2.51 12.37
C ALA A 14 -9.86 2.01 12.08
N ALA A 15 -10.80 2.19 13.00
CA ALA A 15 -12.20 1.83 12.80
C ALA A 15 -12.86 2.64 11.66
N ALA A 16 -12.58 3.95 11.60
CA ALA A 16 -13.06 4.79 10.50
C ALA A 16 -12.48 4.34 9.15
N ALA A 17 -11.17 4.07 9.11
CA ALA A 17 -10.48 3.60 7.92
C ALA A 17 -11.00 2.22 7.48
N PHE A 18 -11.27 1.31 8.40
CA PHE A 18 -11.91 0.02 8.12
C PHE A 18 -13.27 0.21 7.47
N ALA A 19 -14.15 1.01 8.08
CA ALA A 19 -15.48 1.25 7.55
C ALA A 19 -15.48 1.89 6.15
N LEU A 20 -14.54 2.81 5.90
CA LEU A 20 -14.36 3.40 4.57
C LEU A 20 -13.85 2.38 3.56
N ALA A 21 -12.84 1.59 3.93
CA ALA A 21 -12.21 0.65 3.02
C ALA A 21 -13.12 -0.53 2.66
N VAL A 22 -13.91 -1.02 3.61
CA VAL A 22 -14.86 -2.13 3.37
C VAL A 22 -15.96 -1.75 2.39
N GLY A 23 -16.34 -0.47 2.36
CA GLY A 23 -17.37 0.06 1.44
C GLY A 23 -16.87 0.37 0.03
N LEU A 24 -15.58 0.25 -0.27
CA LEU A 24 -15.06 0.47 -1.61
C LEU A 24 -15.39 -0.71 -2.53
N PRO A 25 -15.64 -0.47 -3.84
CA PRO A 25 -15.86 -1.55 -4.80
C PRO A 25 -14.74 -2.57 -4.81
N ALA A 26 -15.07 -3.82 -5.11
CA ALA A 26 -14.12 -4.88 -5.44
C ALA A 26 -13.89 -4.91 -6.96
N GLY A 27 -12.79 -5.53 -7.39
CA GLY A 27 -12.60 -5.85 -8.80
C GLY A 27 -11.53 -5.01 -9.50
N ASP A 28 -10.45 -4.68 -8.79
CA ASP A 28 -9.21 -4.24 -9.42
C ASP A 28 -8.78 -5.27 -10.50
N PRO A 29 -8.33 -4.83 -11.69
CA PRO A 29 -7.97 -5.76 -12.78
C PRO A 29 -6.95 -6.82 -12.38
N ASP A 30 -6.05 -6.51 -11.47
CA ASP A 30 -5.00 -7.44 -11.06
C ASP A 30 -5.47 -8.45 -10.01
N THR A 31 -6.52 -8.14 -9.24
CA THR A 31 -7.06 -9.05 -8.21
C THR A 31 -7.33 -10.46 -8.78
N TRP A 32 -7.82 -10.54 -10.01
CA TRP A 32 -8.22 -11.79 -10.62
C TRP A 32 -7.06 -12.76 -10.83
N TRP A 33 -5.92 -12.29 -11.37
CA TRP A 33 -4.77 -13.16 -11.58
C TRP A 33 -4.05 -13.47 -10.27
N HIS A 34 -4.05 -12.56 -9.28
CA HIS A 34 -3.56 -12.88 -7.93
C HIS A 34 -4.36 -14.02 -7.30
N LEU A 35 -5.69 -14.00 -7.43
CA LEU A 35 -6.54 -15.10 -6.96
C LEU A 35 -6.25 -16.40 -7.73
N ALA A 36 -6.04 -16.32 -9.04
CA ALA A 36 -5.72 -17.51 -9.86
C ALA A 36 -4.38 -18.13 -9.46
N SER A 37 -3.36 -17.30 -9.24
CA SER A 37 -2.03 -17.72 -8.78
C SER A 37 -2.11 -18.37 -7.39
N GLY A 38 -2.78 -17.71 -6.43
CA GLY A 38 -2.96 -18.24 -5.08
C GLY A 38 -3.72 -19.57 -5.06
N ARG A 39 -4.76 -19.68 -5.88
CA ARG A 39 -5.49 -20.95 -6.08
C ARG A 39 -4.59 -22.04 -6.61
N TRP A 40 -3.86 -21.78 -7.69
CA TRP A 40 -2.97 -22.75 -8.30
C TRP A 40 -1.92 -23.27 -7.32
N MET A 41 -1.29 -22.35 -6.55
CA MET A 41 -0.26 -22.71 -5.56
C MET A 41 -0.81 -23.62 -4.46
N LEU A 42 -2.03 -23.38 -3.99
CA LEU A 42 -2.66 -24.25 -2.98
C LEU A 42 -3.07 -25.61 -3.54
N GLU A 43 -3.59 -25.65 -4.77
CA GLU A 43 -3.99 -26.89 -5.42
C GLU A 43 -2.79 -27.80 -5.73
N HIS A 44 -1.66 -27.20 -6.19
CA HIS A 44 -0.46 -27.94 -6.56
C HIS A 44 0.55 -28.10 -5.42
N ARG A 45 0.36 -27.38 -4.29
CA ARG A 45 1.27 -27.36 -3.12
C ARG A 45 2.71 -26.98 -3.52
N ASP A 46 2.83 -26.05 -4.45
CA ASP A 46 4.09 -25.54 -4.96
C ASP A 46 3.98 -24.04 -5.24
N VAL A 47 5.11 -23.33 -5.25
CA VAL A 47 5.16 -21.92 -5.60
C VAL A 47 5.22 -21.80 -7.12
N LEU A 48 4.38 -20.95 -7.70
CA LEU A 48 4.34 -20.68 -9.12
C LEU A 48 5.63 -19.97 -9.58
N ARG A 49 6.48 -20.66 -10.33
CA ARG A 49 7.81 -20.17 -10.73
C ARG A 49 7.93 -19.84 -12.21
N VAL A 50 6.98 -20.28 -13.01
CA VAL A 50 6.94 -20.06 -14.45
C VAL A 50 5.55 -19.59 -14.86
N ASP A 51 5.46 -18.83 -15.94
CA ASP A 51 4.16 -18.43 -16.47
C ASP A 51 3.41 -19.64 -17.06
N ILE A 52 2.15 -19.78 -16.65
CA ILE A 52 1.22 -20.83 -17.09
C ILE A 52 -0.09 -20.26 -17.65
N PHE A 53 -0.26 -18.94 -17.60
CA PHE A 53 -1.53 -18.30 -17.92
C PHE A 53 -1.57 -17.64 -19.28
N SER A 54 -0.39 -17.33 -19.87
CA SER A 54 -0.35 -16.67 -21.17
C SER A 54 0.14 -17.57 -22.29
N SER A 55 -0.22 -17.24 -23.52
CA SER A 55 0.28 -17.89 -24.73
C SER A 55 1.60 -17.30 -25.22
N THR A 56 1.96 -16.11 -24.77
CA THR A 56 3.13 -15.35 -25.23
C THR A 56 4.36 -15.49 -24.33
N ALA A 57 4.16 -15.92 -23.09
CA ALA A 57 5.23 -16.08 -22.12
C ALA A 57 5.16 -17.43 -21.38
N THR A 58 4.46 -18.43 -21.92
CA THR A 58 4.33 -19.75 -21.29
C THR A 58 5.71 -20.37 -21.03
N GLY A 59 5.97 -20.74 -19.78
CA GLY A 59 7.23 -21.34 -19.35
C GLY A 59 8.33 -20.33 -19.00
N GLU A 60 8.13 -19.05 -19.30
CA GLU A 60 9.07 -18.01 -18.89
C GLU A 60 9.12 -17.90 -17.35
N PRO A 61 10.29 -17.58 -16.77
CA PRO A 61 10.41 -17.41 -15.34
C PRO A 61 9.41 -16.35 -14.82
N TYR A 62 8.58 -16.77 -13.88
CA TYR A 62 7.65 -15.91 -13.18
C TYR A 62 8.13 -15.75 -11.73
N ALA A 63 8.80 -14.66 -11.48
CA ALA A 63 9.35 -14.40 -10.17
C ALA A 63 8.30 -13.65 -9.32
N LEU A 64 7.65 -14.39 -8.45
CA LEU A 64 6.68 -13.84 -7.50
C LEU A 64 7.37 -13.46 -6.19
N GLY A 65 7.66 -12.17 -6.00
CA GLY A 65 8.00 -11.64 -4.68
C GLY A 65 6.78 -11.48 -3.76
N GLU A 66 5.66 -12.17 -4.05
CA GLU A 66 4.38 -11.97 -3.36
C GLU A 66 3.53 -13.24 -3.26
N TRP A 67 4.19 -14.41 -3.40
CA TRP A 67 3.52 -15.70 -3.40
C TRP A 67 2.67 -15.96 -2.16
N LEU A 68 3.14 -15.56 -0.97
CA LEU A 68 2.40 -15.69 0.28
C LEU A 68 1.23 -14.70 0.31
N GLY A 69 1.42 -13.49 -0.21
CA GLY A 69 0.36 -12.49 -0.35
C GLY A 69 -0.81 -13.00 -1.19
N GLU A 70 -0.51 -13.63 -2.33
CA GLU A 70 -1.51 -14.23 -3.22
C GLU A 70 -2.26 -15.40 -2.57
N ILE A 71 -1.54 -16.26 -1.82
CA ILE A 71 -2.17 -17.33 -1.03
C ILE A 71 -3.12 -16.74 0.02
N VAL A 72 -2.71 -15.69 0.74
CA VAL A 72 -3.56 -15.04 1.76
C VAL A 72 -4.80 -14.41 1.12
N LEU A 73 -4.65 -13.73 -0.03
CA LEU A 73 -5.79 -13.20 -0.79
C LEU A 73 -6.76 -14.32 -1.20
N TYR A 74 -6.24 -15.40 -1.78
CA TYR A 74 -7.09 -16.52 -2.18
C TYR A 74 -7.75 -17.21 -0.99
N LEU A 75 -7.09 -17.40 0.14
CA LEU A 75 -7.69 -17.96 1.36
C LEU A 75 -8.82 -17.08 1.89
N ALA A 76 -8.66 -15.75 1.87
CA ALA A 76 -9.73 -14.82 2.24
C ALA A 76 -10.94 -14.94 1.29
N PHE A 77 -10.66 -15.05 -0.02
CA PHE A 77 -11.69 -15.29 -1.02
C PHE A 77 -12.36 -16.67 -0.86
N ALA A 78 -11.61 -17.73 -0.64
CA ALA A 78 -12.15 -19.08 -0.46
C ALA A 78 -13.03 -19.20 0.79
N ALA A 79 -12.70 -18.45 1.85
CA ALA A 79 -13.46 -18.44 3.10
C ALA A 79 -14.82 -17.73 2.99
N ALA A 80 -14.90 -16.60 2.26
CA ALA A 80 -16.11 -15.77 2.21
C ALA A 80 -16.31 -15.03 0.86
N SER A 81 -15.72 -15.54 -0.23
CA SER A 81 -15.79 -14.92 -1.56
C SER A 81 -15.34 -13.46 -1.54
N TRP A 82 -15.96 -12.59 -2.31
CA TRP A 82 -15.62 -11.16 -2.38
C TRP A 82 -15.70 -10.44 -1.02
N PRO A 83 -16.72 -10.66 -0.17
CA PRO A 83 -16.70 -10.13 1.19
C PRO A 83 -15.44 -10.47 1.99
N GLY A 84 -14.89 -11.66 1.84
CA GLY A 84 -13.63 -12.05 2.49
C GLY A 84 -12.45 -11.17 2.09
N LEU A 85 -12.31 -10.88 0.80
CA LEU A 85 -11.28 -9.95 0.29
C LEU A 85 -11.48 -8.53 0.82
N LEU A 86 -12.72 -8.02 0.78
CA LEU A 86 -13.03 -6.66 1.24
C LEU A 86 -12.76 -6.49 2.73
N VAL A 87 -13.03 -7.51 3.53
CA VAL A 87 -12.70 -7.53 4.97
C VAL A 87 -11.17 -7.57 5.17
N LEU A 88 -10.45 -8.40 4.40
CA LEU A 88 -8.98 -8.43 4.47
C LEU A 88 -8.37 -7.06 4.09
N ARG A 89 -8.82 -6.45 2.99
CA ARG A 89 -8.43 -5.09 2.60
C ARG A 89 -8.67 -4.10 3.73
N ALA A 90 -9.88 -4.08 4.27
CA ALA A 90 -10.25 -3.17 5.34
C ALA A 90 -9.42 -3.38 6.61
N ALA A 91 -9.11 -4.63 6.95
CA ALA A 91 -8.26 -4.96 8.09
C ALA A 91 -6.82 -4.45 7.90
N LEU A 92 -6.23 -4.63 6.71
CA LEU A 92 -4.88 -4.14 6.41
C LEU A 92 -4.83 -2.61 6.39
N VAL A 93 -5.83 -1.94 5.81
CA VAL A 93 -5.97 -0.48 5.86
C VAL A 93 -6.14 0.02 7.30
N ALA A 94 -6.91 -0.68 8.13
CA ALA A 94 -7.05 -0.34 9.54
C ALA A 94 -5.74 -0.50 10.33
N VAL A 95 -4.95 -1.52 10.04
CA VAL A 95 -3.59 -1.69 10.61
C VAL A 95 -2.70 -0.52 10.21
N ALA A 96 -2.68 -0.14 8.93
CA ALA A 96 -1.95 1.04 8.47
C ALA A 96 -2.40 2.30 9.21
N ALA A 97 -3.71 2.56 9.28
CA ALA A 97 -4.29 3.71 9.94
C ALA A 97 -3.95 3.77 11.44
N PHE A 98 -3.94 2.62 12.11
CA PHE A 98 -3.52 2.51 13.51
C PHE A 98 -2.07 2.97 13.71
N PHE A 99 -1.14 2.43 12.92
CA PHE A 99 0.28 2.77 13.08
C PHE A 99 0.60 4.16 12.59
N VAL A 100 0.00 4.65 11.51
CA VAL A 100 0.14 6.05 11.03
C VAL A 100 -0.32 7.04 12.11
N THR A 101 -1.48 6.80 12.74
CA THR A 101 -1.97 7.64 13.84
C THR A 101 -1.07 7.56 15.06
N ARG A 102 -0.57 6.37 15.39
CA ARG A 102 0.39 6.16 16.48
C ARG A 102 1.70 6.90 16.23
N LEU A 103 2.21 6.88 15.01
CA LEU A 103 3.40 7.64 14.59
C LEU A 103 3.20 9.16 14.75
N ALA A 104 2.04 9.68 14.32
CA ALA A 104 1.70 11.09 14.50
C ALA A 104 1.68 11.51 15.97
N LEU A 105 1.12 10.66 16.84
CA LEU A 105 1.01 10.89 18.27
C LEU A 105 2.34 10.82 19.04
N ARG A 106 3.44 10.35 18.41
CA ARG A 106 4.77 10.40 19.02
C ARG A 106 5.26 11.84 19.22
N GLY A 107 4.94 12.74 18.30
CA GLY A 107 5.46 14.11 18.28
C GLY A 107 4.44 15.21 18.59
N ALA A 108 3.13 14.89 18.65
CA ALA A 108 2.10 15.91 18.79
C ALA A 108 0.86 15.40 19.55
N PRO A 109 0.07 16.31 20.16
CA PRO A 109 -1.21 15.94 20.75
C PRO A 109 -2.24 15.58 19.68
N PRO A 110 -3.35 14.89 20.04
CA PRO A 110 -4.34 14.42 19.08
C PRO A 110 -4.92 15.50 18.16
N ALA A 111 -5.04 16.74 18.63
CA ALA A 111 -5.56 17.86 17.83
C ALA A 111 -4.71 18.18 16.58
N VAL A 112 -3.42 17.86 16.60
CA VAL A 112 -2.51 18.01 15.45
C VAL A 112 -2.27 16.65 14.78
N ALA A 113 -2.02 15.63 15.59
CA ALA A 113 -1.64 14.30 15.11
C ALA A 113 -2.73 13.65 14.25
N VAL A 114 -4.01 13.72 14.66
CA VAL A 114 -5.10 13.06 13.94
C VAL A 114 -5.34 13.68 12.55
N PRO A 115 -5.41 15.01 12.37
CA PRO A 115 -5.50 15.60 11.04
C PRO A 115 -4.32 15.25 10.13
N VAL A 116 -3.07 15.27 10.65
CA VAL A 116 -1.88 14.90 9.86
C VAL A 116 -1.97 13.44 9.41
N ALA A 117 -2.34 12.53 10.31
CA ALA A 117 -2.56 11.12 9.98
C ALA A 117 -3.68 10.93 8.94
N ALA A 118 -4.79 11.66 9.08
CA ALA A 118 -5.90 11.59 8.14
C ALA A 118 -5.49 12.03 6.71
N VAL A 119 -4.71 13.10 6.58
CA VAL A 119 -4.19 13.54 5.27
C VAL A 119 -3.27 12.49 4.65
N ALA A 120 -2.37 11.87 5.43
CA ALA A 120 -1.52 10.80 4.94
C ALA A 120 -2.33 9.56 4.49
N LEU A 121 -3.41 9.22 5.21
CA LEU A 121 -4.33 8.15 4.81
C LEU A 121 -5.10 8.49 3.53
N VAL A 122 -5.53 9.74 3.34
CA VAL A 122 -6.15 10.18 2.07
C VAL A 122 -5.18 10.06 0.91
N LEU A 123 -3.89 10.42 1.08
CA LEU A 123 -2.85 10.22 0.09
C LEU A 123 -2.61 8.73 -0.24
N SER A 124 -2.94 7.82 0.67
CA SER A 124 -2.79 6.39 0.44
C SER A 124 -4.00 5.73 -0.22
N LYS A 125 -5.13 6.44 -0.38
CA LYS A 125 -6.37 5.86 -0.91
C LYS A 125 -6.24 5.19 -2.28
N PRO A 126 -5.45 5.69 -3.25
CA PRO A 126 -5.30 5.03 -4.55
C PRO A 126 -4.81 3.58 -4.49
N VAL A 127 -4.06 3.20 -3.45
CA VAL A 127 -3.55 1.82 -3.27
C VAL A 127 -4.43 0.97 -2.32
N TRP A 128 -5.67 1.40 -2.02
CA TRP A 128 -6.62 0.60 -1.23
C TRP A 128 -7.37 -0.38 -2.15
N THR A 129 -6.65 -1.18 -2.88
CA THR A 129 -7.15 -2.17 -3.83
C THR A 129 -6.96 -3.60 -3.31
N ASP A 130 -7.59 -4.60 -3.93
CA ASP A 130 -7.52 -6.00 -3.48
C ASP A 130 -6.26 -6.70 -4.04
N ARG A 131 -5.08 -6.10 -3.79
CA ARG A 131 -3.77 -6.57 -4.27
C ARG A 131 -2.78 -6.79 -3.12
N PRO A 132 -1.70 -7.57 -3.30
CA PRO A 132 -0.65 -7.77 -2.29
C PRO A 132 0.02 -6.49 -1.81
N GLU A 133 -0.03 -5.39 -2.55
CA GLU A 133 0.46 -4.08 -2.16
C GLU A 133 -0.10 -3.59 -0.81
N LEU A 134 -1.30 -4.04 -0.43
CA LEU A 134 -1.91 -3.77 0.87
C LEU A 134 -1.05 -4.22 2.06
N PHE A 135 -0.28 -5.30 1.90
CA PHE A 135 0.64 -5.73 2.95
C PHE A 135 1.74 -4.69 3.17
N THR A 136 2.28 -4.12 2.09
CA THR A 136 3.23 -3.01 2.19
C THR A 136 2.61 -1.80 2.88
N LEU A 137 1.38 -1.44 2.52
CA LEU A 137 0.65 -0.35 3.16
C LEU A 137 0.53 -0.53 4.68
N ALA A 138 0.29 -1.77 5.15
CA ALA A 138 0.16 -2.09 6.57
C ALA A 138 1.51 -2.20 7.30
N LEU A 139 2.50 -2.83 6.65
CA LEU A 139 3.76 -3.21 7.29
C LEU A 139 4.78 -2.05 7.32
N PHE A 140 4.73 -1.12 6.36
CA PHE A 140 5.64 0.03 6.33
C PHE A 140 5.50 0.93 7.57
N PRO A 141 4.31 1.42 7.97
CA PRO A 141 4.18 2.25 9.17
C PRO A 141 4.44 1.46 10.47
N LEU A 142 4.18 0.15 10.50
CA LEU A 142 4.58 -0.73 11.60
C LEU A 142 6.11 -0.79 11.73
N LEU A 143 6.81 -1.03 10.61
CA LEU A 143 8.28 -1.04 10.63
C LEU A 143 8.85 0.30 11.08
N LEU A 144 8.34 1.41 10.57
CA LEU A 144 8.77 2.75 10.97
C LEU A 144 8.55 2.99 12.48
N ASP A 145 7.43 2.54 13.05
CA ASP A 145 7.16 2.63 14.49
C ASP A 145 8.15 1.80 15.32
N LEU A 146 8.50 0.59 14.84
CA LEU A 146 9.54 -0.25 15.46
C LEU A 146 10.91 0.40 15.41
N LEU A 147 11.30 0.97 14.26
CA LEU A 147 12.61 1.60 14.09
C LEU A 147 12.76 2.88 14.93
N LEU A 148 11.69 3.69 15.03
CA LEU A 148 11.67 4.84 15.95
C LEU A 148 11.76 4.39 17.41
N ALA A 149 11.07 3.31 17.81
CA ALA A 149 11.20 2.75 19.16
C ALA A 149 12.61 2.18 19.41
N ALA A 150 13.23 1.57 18.41
CA ALA A 150 14.60 1.10 18.47
C ALA A 150 15.59 2.26 18.67
N ARG A 151 15.41 3.36 17.94
CA ARG A 151 16.17 4.60 18.09
C ARG A 151 16.03 5.20 19.50
N GLU A 152 14.88 5.02 20.14
CA GLU A 152 14.60 5.40 21.54
C GLU A 152 15.18 4.39 22.57
N GLY A 153 15.91 3.36 22.12
CA GLY A 153 16.62 2.37 22.96
C GLY A 153 15.92 1.01 23.10
N SER A 154 14.83 0.75 22.39
CA SER A 154 14.14 -0.55 22.45
C SER A 154 14.82 -1.61 21.55
N ARG A 155 15.75 -2.39 22.10
CA ARG A 155 16.39 -3.53 21.40
C ARG A 155 15.36 -4.56 20.91
N ARG A 156 14.26 -4.77 21.65
CA ARG A 156 13.18 -5.68 21.24
C ARG A 156 12.51 -5.24 19.95
N ALA A 157 12.31 -3.94 19.76
CA ALA A 157 11.73 -3.38 18.56
C ALA A 157 12.65 -3.58 17.34
N LEU A 158 13.96 -3.38 17.52
CA LEU A 158 14.94 -3.64 16.47
C LEU A 158 14.99 -5.12 16.08
N VAL A 159 15.01 -6.03 17.05
CA VAL A 159 15.00 -7.48 16.77
C VAL A 159 13.69 -7.89 16.07
N ALA A 160 12.56 -7.31 16.44
CA ALA A 160 11.27 -7.61 15.81
C ALA A 160 11.18 -7.13 14.35
N SER A 161 11.98 -6.15 13.93
CA SER A 161 12.02 -5.69 12.54
C SER A 161 12.58 -6.75 11.57
N ILE A 162 13.43 -7.67 12.03
CA ILE A 162 14.06 -8.70 11.19
C ILE A 162 13.02 -9.72 10.69
N PRO A 163 12.30 -10.46 11.57
CA PRO A 163 11.27 -11.38 11.09
C PRO A 163 10.12 -10.69 10.38
N LEU A 164 9.81 -9.41 10.71
CA LEU A 164 8.84 -8.63 9.98
C LEU A 164 9.24 -8.47 8.51
N LEU A 165 10.50 -8.08 8.25
CA LEU A 165 11.03 -7.90 6.89
C LEU A 165 11.12 -9.23 6.14
N PHE A 166 11.46 -10.33 6.83
CA PHE A 166 11.49 -11.67 6.24
C PHE A 166 10.09 -12.10 5.77
N VAL A 167 9.07 -12.01 6.61
CA VAL A 167 7.70 -12.33 6.21
C VAL A 167 7.17 -11.38 5.15
N TRP A 168 7.54 -10.10 5.21
CA TRP A 168 7.13 -9.12 4.22
C TRP A 168 7.70 -9.41 2.84
N SER A 169 8.90 -9.98 2.73
CA SER A 169 9.50 -10.34 1.44
C SER A 169 8.70 -11.37 0.64
N ASP A 170 7.91 -12.22 1.32
CA ASP A 170 7.01 -13.17 0.70
C ASP A 170 5.61 -12.60 0.42
N LEU A 171 5.25 -11.53 1.12
CA LEU A 171 3.93 -10.90 1.00
C LEU A 171 3.84 -9.89 -0.14
N HIS A 172 4.89 -9.09 -0.38
CA HIS A 172 4.92 -8.08 -1.46
C HIS A 172 6.31 -7.47 -1.64
N ALA A 173 6.69 -7.18 -2.89
CA ALA A 173 7.98 -6.61 -3.28
C ALA A 173 8.36 -5.28 -2.59
N GLY A 174 7.40 -4.59 -1.98
CA GLY A 174 7.64 -3.37 -1.18
C GLY A 174 8.56 -3.56 0.04
N TYR A 175 8.91 -4.79 0.42
CA TYR A 175 9.92 -5.08 1.46
C TYR A 175 11.27 -4.43 1.16
N ALA A 176 11.59 -4.19 -0.12
CA ALA A 176 12.80 -3.52 -0.54
C ALA A 176 12.93 -2.12 0.08
N VAL A 177 11.80 -1.37 0.12
CA VAL A 177 11.75 -0.07 0.79
C VAL A 177 11.90 -0.24 2.31
N GLY A 178 11.38 -1.32 2.89
CA GLY A 178 11.56 -1.66 4.30
C GLY A 178 13.03 -1.94 4.66
N ILE A 179 13.74 -2.70 3.84
CA ILE A 179 15.20 -2.93 4.00
C ILE A 179 15.96 -1.60 3.88
N ALA A 180 15.66 -0.80 2.85
CA ALA A 180 16.27 0.53 2.69
C ALA A 180 16.04 1.41 3.92
N LEU A 181 14.81 1.42 4.46
CA LEU A 181 14.49 2.18 5.67
C LEU A 181 15.33 1.73 6.87
N LEU A 182 15.53 0.42 7.09
CA LEU A 182 16.40 -0.07 8.17
C LEU A 182 17.84 0.38 7.98
N TRP A 183 18.38 0.38 6.74
CA TRP A 183 19.71 0.91 6.43
C TRP A 183 19.80 2.43 6.65
N LEU A 184 18.75 3.21 6.37
CA LEU A 184 18.71 4.65 6.68
C LEU A 184 18.75 4.90 8.18
N PHE A 185 18.11 4.06 9.00
CA PHE A 185 18.23 4.14 10.46
C PHE A 185 19.61 3.70 10.96
N ALA A 186 20.26 2.74 10.31
CA ALA A 186 21.67 2.39 10.62
C ALA A 186 22.60 3.54 10.28
N LEU A 187 22.36 4.26 9.18
CA LEU A 187 23.11 5.48 8.82
C LEU A 187 22.89 6.60 9.84
N ASP A 188 21.65 6.86 10.28
CA ASP A 188 21.38 7.83 11.36
C ASP A 188 22.11 7.47 12.65
N ALA A 189 22.08 6.19 13.04
CA ALA A 189 22.80 5.71 14.23
C ALA A 189 24.31 5.90 14.10
N LEU A 190 24.89 5.69 12.92
CA LEU A 190 26.31 5.90 12.64
C LEU A 190 26.69 7.38 12.71
N LEU A 191 25.91 8.26 12.08
CA LEU A 191 26.18 9.70 12.04
C LEU A 191 25.99 10.38 13.42
N GLU A 192 25.05 9.88 14.21
CA GLU A 192 24.79 10.37 15.57
C GLU A 192 25.63 9.69 16.65
N HIS A 193 26.60 8.82 16.26
CA HIS A 193 27.44 8.06 17.18
C HIS A 193 26.67 7.29 18.26
N ARG A 194 25.48 6.79 17.90
CA ARG A 194 24.66 5.94 18.77
C ARG A 194 24.99 4.47 18.48
N ASP A 195 24.44 3.53 19.23
CA ASP A 195 24.61 2.05 19.11
C ASP A 195 24.63 1.52 17.64
N SER A 196 25.45 2.14 16.78
CA SER A 196 25.49 1.93 15.32
C SER A 196 25.79 0.47 14.96
N GLY A 197 26.63 -0.20 15.74
CA GLY A 197 26.96 -1.60 15.52
C GLY A 197 25.73 -2.51 15.57
N VAL A 198 24.78 -2.23 16.48
CA VAL A 198 23.57 -3.05 16.62
C VAL A 198 22.61 -2.83 15.44
N PHE A 199 22.47 -1.59 14.98
CA PHE A 199 21.66 -1.28 13.78
C PHE A 199 22.29 -1.85 12.51
N LEU A 200 23.60 -1.76 12.34
CA LEU A 200 24.32 -2.34 11.19
C LEU A 200 24.17 -3.86 11.15
N VAL A 201 24.32 -4.53 12.29
CA VAL A 201 24.15 -5.99 12.38
C VAL A 201 22.69 -6.35 12.05
N ALA A 202 21.70 -5.63 12.58
CA ALA A 202 20.29 -5.89 12.28
C ALA A 202 19.99 -5.70 10.78
N ALA A 203 20.50 -4.63 10.16
CA ALA A 203 20.33 -4.37 8.74
C ALA A 203 21.00 -5.46 7.87
N LEU A 204 22.21 -5.88 8.24
CA LEU A 204 22.91 -6.95 7.54
C LEU A 204 22.16 -8.29 7.65
N VAL A 205 21.75 -8.67 8.87
CA VAL A 205 21.02 -9.93 9.12
C VAL A 205 19.70 -9.92 8.37
N ALA A 206 18.93 -8.83 8.41
CA ALA A 206 17.68 -8.71 7.66
C ALA A 206 17.90 -8.83 6.14
N THR A 207 18.93 -8.16 5.61
CA THR A 207 19.28 -8.24 4.19
C THR A 207 19.67 -9.66 3.79
N ILE A 208 20.52 -10.34 4.58
CA ILE A 208 20.91 -11.72 4.31
C ILE A 208 19.70 -12.65 4.39
N ALA A 209 18.85 -12.52 5.41
CA ALA A 209 17.67 -13.36 5.57
C ALA A 209 16.73 -13.26 4.37
N VAL A 210 16.47 -12.05 3.91
CA VAL A 210 15.59 -11.79 2.76
C VAL A 210 16.23 -12.29 1.44
N THR A 211 17.54 -12.05 1.23
CA THR A 211 18.20 -12.47 -0.01
C THR A 211 18.46 -13.97 -0.09
N ALA A 212 18.51 -14.65 1.05
CA ALA A 212 18.66 -16.09 1.14
C ALA A 212 17.32 -16.83 1.01
N ASP A 213 16.20 -16.12 1.05
CA ASP A 213 14.87 -16.69 0.89
C ASP A 213 14.66 -17.15 -0.56
N PRO A 214 14.40 -18.44 -0.80
CA PRO A 214 14.14 -18.95 -2.14
C PRO A 214 12.80 -18.45 -2.74
N GLY A 215 11.89 -17.93 -1.90
CA GLY A 215 10.63 -17.32 -2.32
C GLY A 215 10.75 -15.85 -2.67
N ALA A 216 11.75 -15.16 -2.10
CA ALA A 216 11.98 -13.75 -2.38
C ALA A 216 12.56 -13.52 -3.76
N LEU A 217 12.05 -12.52 -4.46
CA LEU A 217 12.70 -11.99 -5.67
C LEU A 217 14.09 -11.46 -5.32
N PRO A 218 15.14 -11.85 -6.03
CA PRO A 218 16.39 -11.15 -5.95
C PRO A 218 16.15 -9.67 -6.27
N LEU A 219 16.34 -8.80 -5.29
CA LEU A 219 16.07 -7.35 -5.37
C LEU A 219 16.63 -6.69 -6.64
N ALA A 220 17.83 -7.12 -7.06
CA ALA A 220 18.48 -6.66 -8.29
C ALA A 220 17.71 -7.00 -9.57
N ARG A 221 17.00 -8.14 -9.61
CA ARG A 221 16.19 -8.54 -10.77
C ARG A 221 14.88 -7.76 -10.86
N SER A 222 14.21 -7.50 -9.73
CA SER A 222 12.96 -6.72 -9.74
C SER A 222 13.19 -5.29 -10.23
N VAL A 223 14.26 -4.65 -9.81
CA VAL A 223 14.56 -3.25 -10.20
C VAL A 223 14.99 -3.15 -11.66
N SER A 224 15.85 -4.05 -12.16
CA SER A 224 16.39 -3.96 -13.52
C SER A 224 15.38 -4.33 -14.61
N HIS A 225 14.45 -5.26 -14.34
CA HIS A 225 13.47 -5.72 -15.35
C HIS A 225 12.26 -4.80 -15.47
N VAL A 226 11.83 -4.19 -14.37
CA VAL A 226 10.63 -3.33 -14.34
C VAL A 226 10.90 -1.93 -14.90
N ALA A 227 12.10 -1.38 -14.72
CA ALA A 227 12.42 0.01 -15.08
C ALA A 227 12.21 0.38 -16.57
N GLY A 228 12.21 -0.60 -17.48
CA GLY A 228 11.95 -0.38 -18.93
C GLY A 228 10.51 -0.67 -19.36
N ALA A 229 9.81 -1.58 -18.68
CA ALA A 229 8.50 -2.10 -19.07
C ALA A 229 7.33 -1.22 -18.60
N THR A 230 7.55 -0.36 -17.61
CA THR A 230 6.50 0.43 -16.95
C THR A 230 6.05 1.68 -17.71
N ARG A 231 6.66 1.99 -18.86
CA ARG A 231 6.28 3.17 -19.67
C ARG A 231 4.80 3.09 -20.08
N GLY A 232 4.03 4.12 -19.68
CA GLY A 232 2.60 4.23 -20.00
C GLY A 232 1.67 3.59 -18.99
N ILE A 233 2.18 3.04 -17.88
CA ILE A 233 1.37 2.64 -16.73
C ILE A 233 1.22 3.85 -15.82
N VAL A 234 -0.03 4.24 -15.54
CA VAL A 234 -0.34 5.48 -14.83
C VAL A 234 0.26 5.49 -13.42
N GLU A 235 0.17 4.40 -12.69
CA GLU A 235 0.70 4.28 -11.32
C GLU A 235 2.23 4.30 -11.24
N GLU A 236 2.91 3.93 -12.32
CA GLU A 236 4.37 3.96 -12.46
C GLU A 236 4.91 5.28 -13.03
N SER A 237 4.01 6.21 -13.35
CA SER A 237 4.37 7.52 -13.88
C SER A 237 4.46 8.55 -12.75
N PRO A 238 5.27 9.63 -12.93
CA PRO A 238 5.22 10.77 -12.04
C PRO A 238 3.81 11.34 -11.89
N VAL A 239 3.49 11.85 -10.70
CA VAL A 239 2.17 12.41 -10.44
C VAL A 239 1.93 13.69 -11.25
N ASP A 240 0.76 13.79 -11.89
CA ASP A 240 0.31 15.03 -12.51
C ASP A 240 -0.28 15.95 -11.43
N VAL A 241 0.42 17.04 -11.17
CA VAL A 241 0.05 18.04 -10.15
C VAL A 241 -1.22 18.83 -10.50
N LEU A 242 -1.70 18.76 -11.73
CA LEU A 242 -2.96 19.39 -12.16
C LEU A 242 -4.20 18.55 -11.81
N THR A 243 -4.00 17.29 -11.42
CA THR A 243 -5.09 16.45 -10.89
C THR A 243 -5.40 16.81 -9.43
N PRO A 244 -6.64 16.58 -8.94
CA PRO A 244 -6.96 16.79 -7.52
C PRO A 244 -6.04 16.03 -6.55
N PHE A 245 -5.63 14.82 -6.92
CA PHE A 245 -4.69 14.01 -6.14
C PHE A 245 -3.29 14.62 -6.14
N GLY A 246 -2.79 15.02 -7.30
CA GLY A 246 -1.47 15.65 -7.42
C GLY A 246 -1.42 17.03 -6.77
N ALA A 247 -2.50 17.81 -6.83
CA ALA A 247 -2.62 19.08 -6.13
C ALA A 247 -2.57 18.88 -4.60
N LEU A 248 -3.25 17.86 -4.06
CA LEU A 248 -3.17 17.51 -2.64
C LEU A 248 -1.73 17.11 -2.26
N PHE A 249 -1.07 16.28 -3.07
CA PHE A 249 0.33 15.90 -2.82
C PHE A 249 1.26 17.13 -2.82
N ALA A 250 1.13 18.02 -3.81
CA ALA A 250 1.90 19.26 -3.87
C ALA A 250 1.65 20.17 -2.66
N PHE A 251 0.40 20.29 -2.20
CA PHE A 251 0.05 21.02 -0.99
C PHE A 251 0.74 20.42 0.24
N VAL A 252 0.67 19.10 0.42
CA VAL A 252 1.32 18.40 1.55
C VAL A 252 2.84 18.61 1.51
N LEU A 253 3.45 18.55 0.32
CA LEU A 253 4.87 18.83 0.15
C LEU A 253 5.22 20.28 0.53
N GLY A 254 4.39 21.24 0.12
CA GLY A 254 4.56 22.67 0.49
C GLY A 254 4.46 22.89 2.01
N VAL A 255 3.48 22.27 2.67
CA VAL A 255 3.34 22.31 4.15
C VAL A 255 4.55 21.67 4.82
N THR A 256 5.02 20.53 4.32
CA THR A 256 6.20 19.84 4.84
C THR A 256 7.44 20.73 4.75
N LEU A 257 7.71 21.28 3.58
CA LEU A 257 8.84 22.18 3.37
C LEU A 257 8.76 23.42 4.28
N PHE A 258 7.59 24.03 4.36
CA PHE A 258 7.36 25.20 5.21
C PHE A 258 7.62 24.90 6.69
N THR A 259 7.15 23.76 7.21
CA THR A 259 7.37 23.36 8.60
C THR A 259 8.85 23.13 8.91
N PHE A 260 9.61 22.53 7.98
CA PHE A 260 11.04 22.33 8.14
C PHE A 260 11.86 23.62 8.04
N LEU A 261 11.52 24.52 7.13
CA LEU A 261 12.16 25.83 7.03
C LEU A 261 11.95 26.70 8.29
N ARG A 262 10.87 26.46 9.04
CA ARG A 262 10.61 27.11 10.32
C ARG A 262 11.38 26.51 11.50
N GLY A 263 12.31 25.59 11.26
CA GLY A 263 13.20 25.02 12.26
C GLY A 263 12.73 23.70 12.85
N GLY A 264 11.87 22.96 12.15
CA GLY A 264 11.37 21.64 12.56
C GLY A 264 12.16 20.45 12.04
N GLY A 265 13.25 20.66 11.27
CA GLY A 265 14.03 19.58 10.65
C GLY A 265 15.01 18.90 11.61
N SER A 266 15.09 17.56 11.57
CA SER A 266 16.14 16.76 12.21
C SER A 266 16.94 16.02 11.14
N LEU A 267 18.16 15.59 11.49
CA LEU A 267 18.99 14.80 10.59
C LEU A 267 18.28 13.52 10.15
N LEU A 268 17.65 12.79 11.08
CA LEU A 268 16.83 11.61 10.75
C LEU A 268 15.71 11.93 9.76
N ALA A 269 15.01 13.07 9.95
CA ALA A 269 13.97 13.48 9.00
C ALA A 269 14.53 13.65 7.58
N ALA A 270 15.70 14.29 7.43
CA ALA A 270 16.34 14.44 6.12
C ALA A 270 16.76 13.09 5.54
N ILE A 271 17.42 12.23 6.33
CA ILE A 271 17.87 10.89 5.93
C ILE A 271 16.70 10.03 5.43
N VAL A 272 15.55 10.09 6.09
CA VAL A 272 14.38 9.28 5.73
C VAL A 272 13.57 9.94 4.59
N LEU A 273 13.26 11.23 4.71
CA LEU A 273 12.29 11.87 3.79
C LEU A 273 12.85 12.20 2.41
N VAL A 274 14.16 12.45 2.28
CA VAL A 274 14.74 12.76 0.96
C VAL A 274 14.66 11.56 0.01
N PRO A 275 15.09 10.34 0.39
CA PRO A 275 14.90 9.16 -0.46
C PRO A 275 13.42 8.82 -0.71
N MET A 276 12.56 8.94 0.31
CA MET A 276 11.13 8.67 0.16
C MET A 276 10.44 9.68 -0.77
N LEU A 277 10.84 10.95 -0.73
CA LEU A 277 10.37 11.97 -1.67
C LEU A 277 10.82 11.67 -3.09
N TRP A 278 12.08 11.26 -3.27
CA TRP A 278 12.57 10.86 -4.60
C TRP A 278 11.74 9.71 -5.17
N LEU A 279 11.43 8.68 -4.38
CA LEU A 279 10.53 7.59 -4.79
C LEU A 279 9.13 8.12 -5.15
N ALA A 280 8.54 8.98 -4.32
CA ALA A 280 7.21 9.54 -4.55
C ALA A 280 7.12 10.43 -5.82
N LEU A 281 8.21 11.11 -6.16
CA LEU A 281 8.31 11.89 -7.39
C LEU A 281 8.56 11.02 -8.62
N SER A 282 9.18 9.86 -8.46
CA SER A 282 9.47 8.93 -9.57
C SER A 282 8.22 8.17 -10.04
N ALA A 283 7.34 7.77 -9.10
CA ALA A 283 6.13 7.05 -9.41
C ALA A 283 5.05 7.32 -8.35
N GLN A 284 3.84 7.61 -8.78
CA GLN A 284 2.76 7.99 -7.86
C GLN A 284 2.34 6.88 -6.90
N ARG A 285 2.59 5.60 -7.22
CA ARG A 285 2.39 4.47 -6.31
C ARG A 285 3.23 4.54 -5.02
N HIS A 286 4.32 5.32 -5.00
CA HIS A 286 5.15 5.50 -3.81
C HIS A 286 4.72 6.68 -2.91
N ILE A 287 3.78 7.51 -3.36
CA ILE A 287 3.26 8.64 -2.57
C ILE A 287 2.74 8.21 -1.19
N PRO A 288 2.03 7.07 -1.03
CA PRO A 288 1.61 6.56 0.28
C PRO A 288 2.76 6.36 1.26
N LEU A 289 3.88 5.78 0.80
CA LEU A 289 5.05 5.52 1.64
C LEU A 289 5.71 6.81 2.11
N PHE A 290 5.87 7.79 1.22
CA PHE A 290 6.31 9.13 1.60
C PHE A 290 5.34 9.77 2.59
N GLY A 291 4.03 9.71 2.30
CA GLY A 291 2.96 10.23 3.16
C GLY A 291 3.05 9.66 4.59
N PHE A 292 3.28 8.36 4.73
CA PHE A 292 3.43 7.71 6.04
C PHE A 292 4.76 8.05 6.72
N ALA A 293 5.85 8.11 5.95
CA ALA A 293 7.17 8.46 6.48
C ALA A 293 7.22 9.89 7.05
N LEU A 294 6.52 10.84 6.44
CA LEU A 294 6.54 12.23 6.88
C LEU A 294 5.76 12.48 8.19
N VAL A 295 4.79 11.63 8.52
CA VAL A 295 3.82 11.85 9.61
C VAL A 295 4.49 12.15 10.96
N PRO A 296 5.43 11.35 11.50
CA PRO A 296 6.02 11.63 12.81
C PRO A 296 6.81 12.96 12.83
N PHE A 297 7.46 13.31 11.71
CA PHE A 297 8.30 14.50 11.62
C PHE A 297 7.47 15.76 11.46
N VAL A 298 6.47 15.76 10.58
CA VAL A 298 5.58 16.92 10.36
C VAL A 298 4.73 17.19 11.59
N SER A 299 4.17 16.16 12.23
CA SER A 299 3.41 16.33 13.47
C SER A 299 4.24 17.00 14.57
N SER A 300 5.49 16.53 14.75
CA SER A 300 6.43 17.09 15.73
C SER A 300 6.83 18.52 15.38
N ALA A 301 7.14 18.80 14.12
CA ALA A 301 7.51 20.13 13.66
C ALA A 301 6.38 21.15 13.79
N MET A 302 5.16 20.78 13.42
CA MET A 302 3.97 21.64 13.61
C MET A 302 3.72 21.94 15.08
N TRP A 303 3.82 20.93 15.94
CA TRP A 303 3.59 21.12 17.38
C TRP A 303 4.71 21.91 18.05
N GLY A 304 5.98 21.54 17.83
CA GLY A 304 7.15 22.17 18.45
C GLY A 304 7.48 23.56 17.88
N GLY A 305 7.33 23.72 16.56
CA GLY A 305 7.70 24.95 15.85
C GLY A 305 6.67 26.07 15.92
N TRP A 306 5.37 25.73 15.94
CA TRP A 306 4.28 26.71 15.82
C TRP A 306 3.52 26.93 17.13
N LEU A 307 3.11 25.84 17.76
CA LEU A 307 2.16 25.91 18.88
C LEU A 307 2.85 25.96 20.25
N ALA A 308 4.14 25.60 20.34
CA ALA A 308 4.89 25.72 21.58
C ALA A 308 5.39 27.15 21.86
N ARG A 309 5.51 28.03 20.84
CA ARG A 309 5.98 29.43 21.00
C ARG A 309 4.97 30.31 21.69
N ASP A 310 3.68 29.97 21.67
CA ASP A 310 2.61 30.74 22.32
C ASP A 310 2.31 30.23 23.74
N ARG A 311 3.09 29.29 24.28
CA ARG A 311 2.98 28.96 25.70
C ARG A 311 3.64 30.07 26.53
N PRO A 312 2.93 30.69 27.49
CA PRO A 312 3.58 31.55 28.48
C PRO A 312 4.68 30.71 29.16
N PRO A 313 5.85 31.30 29.44
CA PRO A 313 6.93 30.62 30.11
C PRO A 313 6.37 29.95 31.36
N GLN A 314 6.48 28.63 31.44
CA GLN A 314 6.20 27.93 32.68
C GLN A 314 7.16 28.54 33.69
N ILE A 315 6.64 29.29 34.63
CA ILE A 315 7.41 29.79 35.78
C ILE A 315 7.96 28.53 36.43
N GLY A 316 9.25 28.31 36.20
CA GLY A 316 9.96 27.21 36.80
C GLY A 316 9.82 27.35 38.30
N THR A 317 9.21 26.36 38.93
CA THR A 317 9.43 26.14 40.36
C THR A 317 10.90 25.79 40.50
N THR A 318 11.73 26.81 40.60
CA THR A 318 13.10 26.70 41.11
C THR A 318 12.98 26.06 42.47
N SER A 319 13.40 24.82 42.57
CA SER A 319 13.73 24.14 43.80
C SER A 319 14.81 24.99 44.48
N ALA A 320 14.39 25.93 45.30
CA ALA A 320 15.27 26.59 46.24
C ALA A 320 15.77 25.56 47.23
N ARG A 321 17.06 25.29 47.18
CA ARG A 321 17.80 24.56 48.24
C ARG A 321 17.47 25.17 49.56
N ALA A 322 17.00 24.34 50.46
CA ALA A 322 16.83 24.69 51.88
C ALA A 322 18.19 25.09 52.48
N GLY A 323 18.17 26.22 53.12
CA GLY A 323 19.19 26.69 54.01
C GLY A 323 18.71 27.95 54.73
N ASP A 324 18.44 27.75 56.01
CA ASP A 324 18.39 28.73 57.11
C ASP A 324 17.15 29.66 57.38
N VAL A 325 16.47 29.30 58.42
CA VAL A 325 16.27 29.98 59.72
C VAL A 325 15.04 30.83 59.97
N VAL A 326 14.26 30.32 60.96
CA VAL A 326 13.60 30.98 62.11
C VAL A 326 12.30 31.77 61.95
N ALA A 327 11.31 31.15 62.62
CA ALA A 327 10.33 31.72 63.55
C ALA A 327 9.22 32.71 63.13
N GLY A 328 8.04 32.25 63.38
CA GLY A 328 7.02 33.14 63.98
C GLY A 328 5.69 33.23 63.21
N ALA A 329 4.66 32.75 63.89
CA ALA A 329 3.27 33.22 63.89
C ALA A 329 2.21 32.27 63.24
N SER A 330 1.54 31.63 64.10
CA SER A 330 0.09 31.36 64.36
C SER A 330 -0.92 31.19 63.23
N PRO A 331 -1.90 30.33 63.41
CA PRO A 331 -2.75 29.74 62.37
C PRO A 331 -4.06 30.58 62.21
N ALA A 332 -4.43 30.81 60.96
CA ALA A 332 -5.77 31.26 60.62
C ALA A 332 -6.51 30.18 59.83
N ARG A 333 -7.57 29.72 60.42
CA ARG A 333 -8.77 29.04 59.94
C ARG A 333 -8.82 28.63 58.47
N ALA A 334 -8.79 27.31 58.26
CA ALA A 334 -9.32 26.65 57.09
C ALA A 334 -10.85 26.79 57.04
N LEU A 335 -11.37 27.50 56.08
CA LEU A 335 -12.77 27.36 55.65
C LEU A 335 -12.84 26.17 54.68
N SER A 336 -13.58 25.18 55.07
CA SER A 336 -13.96 24.03 54.29
C SER A 336 -14.83 24.48 53.11
N ASP A 337 -14.27 24.45 51.92
CA ASP A 337 -15.04 24.53 50.69
C ASP A 337 -15.35 23.09 50.22
N GLU A 338 -16.52 22.61 50.60
CA GLU A 338 -17.13 21.39 50.03
C GLU A 338 -17.63 21.70 48.61
N GLY A 339 -16.67 21.92 47.70
CA GLY A 339 -16.92 21.97 46.28
C GLY A 339 -17.15 20.55 45.75
N THR A 340 -18.37 20.24 45.41
CA THR A 340 -18.80 19.05 44.65
C THR A 340 -17.85 18.80 43.48
N THR A 341 -16.86 17.93 43.66
CA THR A 341 -16.02 17.42 42.59
C THR A 341 -16.89 16.57 41.67
N ARG A 342 -17.48 17.20 40.66
CA ARG A 342 -17.93 16.51 39.45
C ARG A 342 -16.69 15.78 38.91
N ARG A 343 -16.54 14.48 39.24
CA ARG A 343 -15.52 13.59 38.65
C ARG A 343 -15.76 13.61 37.15
N SER A 344 -15.10 14.51 36.42
CA SER A 344 -14.98 14.42 34.97
C SER A 344 -14.29 13.10 34.70
N ARG A 345 -14.97 12.16 34.02
CA ARG A 345 -14.33 10.94 33.54
C ARG A 345 -13.08 11.36 32.79
N PRO A 346 -11.91 10.71 33.05
CA PRO A 346 -10.68 11.08 32.38
C PRO A 346 -10.91 11.00 30.85
N THR A 347 -10.44 12.00 30.14
CA THR A 347 -10.65 12.18 28.68
C THR A 347 -10.32 10.91 27.87
N GLY A 348 -9.36 10.10 28.33
CA GLY A 348 -9.00 8.84 27.72
C GLY A 348 -10.06 7.73 27.78
N GLU A 349 -10.92 7.72 28.83
CA GLU A 349 -12.01 6.72 28.92
C GLU A 349 -13.14 7.03 27.93
N ARG A 350 -13.47 8.31 27.75
CA ARG A 350 -14.46 8.74 26.74
C ARG A 350 -13.99 8.41 25.34
N THR A 351 -12.73 8.68 25.02
CA THR A 351 -12.17 8.36 23.71
C THR A 351 -12.11 6.85 23.46
N ALA A 352 -11.82 6.04 24.48
CA ALA A 352 -11.84 4.58 24.36
C ALA A 352 -13.27 4.04 24.12
N LEU A 353 -14.29 4.61 24.73
CA LEU A 353 -15.68 4.24 24.45
C LEU A 353 -16.12 4.65 23.06
N ILE A 354 -15.71 5.83 22.58
CA ILE A 354 -15.95 6.27 21.21
C ILE A 354 -15.27 5.32 20.22
N ALA A 355 -14.01 4.97 20.44
CA ALA A 355 -13.30 4.02 19.59
C ALA A 355 -13.97 2.64 19.54
N LEU A 356 -14.46 2.16 20.68
CA LEU A 356 -15.22 0.89 20.74
C LEU A 356 -16.54 0.99 19.96
N ALA A 357 -17.30 2.09 20.12
CA ALA A 357 -18.52 2.32 19.37
C ALA A 357 -18.27 2.40 17.85
N MET A 358 -17.18 3.06 17.44
CA MET A 358 -16.76 3.11 16.04
C MET A 358 -16.40 1.74 15.49
N TRP A 359 -15.73 0.87 16.26
CA TRP A 359 -15.45 -0.50 15.86
C TRP A 359 -16.71 -1.35 15.73
N VAL A 360 -17.68 -1.19 16.64
CA VAL A 360 -18.98 -1.86 16.52
C VAL A 360 -19.69 -1.44 15.24
N ALA A 361 -19.73 -0.13 14.95
CA ALA A 361 -20.31 0.37 13.71
C ALA A 361 -19.54 -0.10 12.47
N ALA A 362 -18.21 -0.13 12.51
CA ALA A 362 -17.36 -0.62 11.44
C ALA A 362 -17.57 -2.12 11.17
N ILE A 363 -17.70 -2.94 12.20
CA ILE A 363 -18.04 -4.36 12.06
C ILE A 363 -19.46 -4.54 11.53
N ALA A 364 -20.41 -3.72 11.99
CA ALA A 364 -21.79 -3.76 11.47
C ALA A 364 -21.85 -3.42 9.98
N SER A 365 -20.96 -2.57 9.46
CA SER A 365 -20.90 -2.25 8.02
C SER A 365 -20.54 -3.45 7.13
N ILE A 366 -19.97 -4.53 7.70
CA ILE A 366 -19.70 -5.77 6.97
C ILE A 366 -20.98 -6.39 6.40
N VAL A 367 -22.13 -6.19 7.05
CA VAL A 367 -23.44 -6.72 6.57
C VAL A 367 -23.86 -6.09 5.25
N THR A 368 -23.37 -4.89 4.93
CA THR A 368 -23.71 -4.14 3.71
C THR A 368 -22.70 -4.29 2.58
N ILE A 369 -21.70 -5.18 2.74
CA ILE A 369 -20.66 -5.40 1.73
C ILE A 369 -21.26 -5.98 0.44
N PRO A 370 -20.84 -5.47 -0.74
CA PRO A 370 -21.21 -6.08 -2.02
C PRO A 370 -20.74 -7.54 -2.08
N THR A 371 -21.63 -8.45 -2.40
CA THR A 371 -21.29 -9.88 -2.52
C THR A 371 -20.68 -10.25 -3.86
N ARG A 372 -20.66 -9.31 -4.80
CA ARG A 372 -20.12 -9.48 -6.16
C ARG A 372 -19.31 -8.26 -6.58
N PRO A 373 -18.24 -8.45 -7.36
CA PRO A 373 -17.50 -7.34 -7.93
C PRO A 373 -18.33 -6.65 -9.03
N ASP A 374 -17.98 -5.40 -9.32
CA ASP A 374 -18.46 -4.74 -10.52
C ASP A 374 -17.68 -5.27 -11.73
N VAL A 375 -18.37 -6.04 -12.56
CA VAL A 375 -17.81 -6.62 -13.80
C VAL A 375 -18.26 -5.87 -15.05
N SER A 376 -18.88 -4.71 -14.92
CA SER A 376 -19.40 -3.92 -16.06
C SER A 376 -18.30 -3.49 -17.05
N ALA A 377 -17.07 -3.33 -16.57
CA ALA A 377 -15.90 -2.98 -17.38
C ALA A 377 -15.25 -4.19 -18.10
N TYR A 378 -15.70 -5.42 -17.79
CA TYR A 378 -15.13 -6.65 -18.32
C TYR A 378 -16.01 -7.31 -19.36
N PRO A 379 -15.45 -8.14 -20.28
CA PRO A 379 -16.19 -8.76 -21.36
C PRO A 379 -16.93 -10.04 -20.93
N ALA A 380 -17.72 -9.97 -19.86
CA ALA A 380 -18.40 -11.13 -19.28
C ALA A 380 -19.29 -11.87 -20.29
N GLY A 381 -19.94 -11.15 -21.19
CA GLY A 381 -20.77 -11.75 -22.24
C GLY A 381 -20.00 -12.46 -23.36
N ALA A 382 -18.66 -12.32 -23.43
CA ALA A 382 -17.84 -13.02 -24.40
C ALA A 382 -17.45 -14.43 -23.92
N LEU A 383 -17.53 -14.74 -22.62
CA LEU A 383 -17.05 -16.01 -22.03
C LEU A 383 -17.63 -17.25 -22.74
N PRO A 384 -18.94 -17.36 -23.00
CA PRO A 384 -19.49 -18.55 -23.68
C PRO A 384 -18.91 -18.77 -25.09
N ALA A 385 -18.62 -17.69 -25.83
CA ALA A 385 -18.02 -17.80 -27.17
C ALA A 385 -16.54 -18.18 -27.08
N LEU A 386 -15.82 -17.76 -26.04
CA LEU A 386 -14.44 -18.16 -25.80
C LEU A 386 -14.34 -19.65 -25.42
N ASP A 387 -15.24 -20.16 -24.59
CA ASP A 387 -15.25 -21.57 -24.16
C ASP A 387 -15.49 -22.53 -25.33
N SER A 388 -16.27 -22.10 -26.35
CA SER A 388 -16.58 -22.89 -27.53
C SER A 388 -15.55 -22.81 -28.65
N SER A 389 -14.51 -22.02 -28.49
CA SER A 389 -13.52 -21.73 -29.53
C SER A 389 -12.11 -22.19 -29.16
N SER A 390 -11.19 -22.25 -30.13
CA SER A 390 -9.81 -22.66 -29.94
C SER A 390 -8.85 -21.71 -30.69
N GLY A 391 -7.56 -21.78 -30.34
CA GLY A 391 -6.51 -20.97 -30.96
C GLY A 391 -6.00 -19.82 -30.03
N VAL A 392 -5.10 -19.01 -30.55
CA VAL A 392 -4.45 -17.95 -29.78
C VAL A 392 -5.36 -16.73 -29.72
N LEU A 393 -5.64 -16.27 -28.50
CA LEU A 393 -6.47 -15.12 -28.19
C LEU A 393 -5.59 -13.88 -28.05
N PHE A 394 -5.86 -12.79 -28.78
CA PHE A 394 -5.33 -11.46 -28.52
C PHE A 394 -6.37 -10.69 -27.70
N ASN A 395 -6.04 -10.26 -26.48
CA ASN A 395 -6.98 -9.61 -25.55
C ASN A 395 -6.50 -8.24 -25.08
N GLU A 396 -7.42 -7.40 -24.61
CA GLU A 396 -7.07 -6.16 -23.88
C GLU A 396 -6.25 -6.50 -22.63
N TYR A 397 -5.21 -5.68 -22.36
CA TYR A 397 -4.32 -5.82 -21.21
C TYR A 397 -5.08 -5.88 -19.87
N ASP A 398 -6.00 -4.92 -19.65
CA ASP A 398 -6.78 -4.82 -18.41
C ASP A 398 -7.76 -5.99 -18.20
N TRP A 399 -8.06 -6.77 -19.25
CA TRP A 399 -8.96 -7.91 -19.16
C TRP A 399 -8.24 -9.23 -18.91
N GLY A 400 -6.92 -9.25 -19.07
CA GLY A 400 -6.14 -10.48 -18.96
C GLY A 400 -6.37 -11.20 -17.64
N GLY A 401 -6.27 -10.51 -16.50
CA GLY A 401 -6.52 -11.11 -15.20
C GLY A 401 -7.93 -11.67 -15.06
N TYR A 402 -8.95 -10.93 -15.51
CA TYR A 402 -10.34 -11.41 -15.52
C TYR A 402 -10.52 -12.69 -16.34
N LEU A 403 -9.87 -12.78 -17.50
CA LEU A 403 -9.92 -13.96 -18.36
C LEU A 403 -9.20 -15.15 -17.74
N ILE A 404 -8.04 -14.95 -17.12
CA ILE A 404 -7.31 -15.98 -16.38
C ILE A 404 -8.20 -16.66 -15.32
N TRP A 405 -9.01 -15.86 -14.61
CA TRP A 405 -9.90 -16.37 -13.58
C TRP A 405 -11.16 -17.03 -14.13
N ASN A 406 -11.84 -16.39 -15.10
CA ASN A 406 -13.16 -16.80 -15.58
C ASN A 406 -13.16 -17.69 -16.83
N ALA A 407 -12.05 -17.76 -17.57
CA ALA A 407 -11.84 -18.64 -18.72
C ALA A 407 -10.49 -19.37 -18.61
N PRO A 408 -10.25 -20.17 -17.54
CA PRO A 408 -8.92 -20.72 -17.20
C PRO A 408 -8.36 -21.68 -18.25
N THR A 409 -9.18 -22.19 -19.16
CA THR A 409 -8.76 -23.04 -20.27
C THR A 409 -8.24 -22.26 -21.48
N ARG A 410 -8.33 -20.92 -21.44
CA ARG A 410 -7.95 -20.02 -22.54
C ARG A 410 -6.75 -19.16 -22.14
N PRO A 411 -5.53 -19.52 -22.53
CA PRO A 411 -4.38 -18.68 -22.30
C PRO A 411 -4.58 -17.29 -22.89
N VAL A 412 -4.23 -16.26 -22.12
CA VAL A 412 -4.29 -14.87 -22.57
C VAL A 412 -3.07 -14.48 -23.37
N PHE A 413 -3.16 -13.44 -24.22
CA PHE A 413 -2.00 -12.87 -24.88
C PHE A 413 -1.15 -12.08 -23.90
N ILE A 414 -1.81 -11.30 -23.04
CA ILE A 414 -1.17 -10.39 -22.09
C ILE A 414 -2.12 -10.11 -20.91
N ASP A 415 -1.55 -9.77 -19.77
CA ASP A 415 -2.26 -9.35 -18.54
C ASP A 415 -1.42 -8.39 -17.70
N GLY A 416 -1.94 -7.99 -16.53
CA GLY A 416 -1.33 -7.00 -15.63
C GLY A 416 -0.01 -7.41 -14.96
N ARG A 417 0.45 -8.64 -15.08
CA ARG A 417 1.64 -9.13 -14.37
C ARG A 417 2.97 -8.54 -14.86
N LEU A 418 3.02 -7.82 -15.94
CA LEU A 418 4.19 -7.14 -16.52
C LEU A 418 5.46 -8.01 -16.65
N PHE A 419 5.86 -8.65 -15.57
CA PHE A 419 7.15 -9.34 -15.45
C PHE A 419 7.37 -10.41 -16.52
N PRO A 420 6.42 -11.31 -16.84
CA PRO A 420 6.63 -12.34 -17.88
C PRO A 420 6.83 -11.74 -19.29
N TYR A 421 6.34 -10.51 -19.52
CA TYR A 421 6.31 -9.87 -20.84
C TYR A 421 7.44 -8.85 -21.05
N ALA A 422 8.24 -8.57 -20.02
CA ALA A 422 9.24 -7.51 -20.06
C ALA A 422 10.50 -7.90 -20.83
N THR A 423 10.86 -9.20 -20.84
CA THR A 423 12.12 -9.68 -21.41
C THR A 423 12.10 -9.82 -22.92
N ASP A 424 10.97 -10.20 -23.52
CA ASP A 424 10.87 -10.58 -24.94
C ASP A 424 10.19 -9.53 -25.82
N GLY A 425 9.99 -8.33 -25.29
CA GLY A 425 9.37 -7.23 -26.03
C GLY A 425 7.89 -7.48 -26.36
N VAL A 426 7.23 -8.45 -25.69
CA VAL A 426 5.81 -8.79 -25.90
C VAL A 426 4.93 -7.58 -25.67
N LEU A 427 5.21 -6.78 -24.63
CA LEU A 427 4.44 -5.57 -24.31
C LEU A 427 4.53 -4.53 -25.44
N ASP A 428 5.69 -4.34 -26.05
CA ASP A 428 5.87 -3.40 -27.16
C ASP A 428 5.23 -3.92 -28.44
N GLN A 429 5.30 -5.24 -28.69
CA GLN A 429 4.57 -5.89 -29.78
C GLN A 429 3.07 -5.72 -29.60
N TYR A 430 2.55 -5.96 -28.40
CA TYR A 430 1.14 -5.73 -28.05
C TYR A 430 0.70 -4.30 -28.35
N ARG A 431 1.45 -3.30 -27.88
CA ARG A 431 1.18 -1.88 -28.12
C ARG A 431 1.21 -1.54 -29.61
N THR A 432 2.19 -2.06 -30.33
CA THR A 432 2.33 -1.90 -31.78
C THR A 432 1.13 -2.45 -32.51
N ALA A 433 0.68 -3.66 -32.16
CA ALA A 433 -0.49 -4.28 -32.78
C ALA A 433 -1.77 -3.53 -32.44
N LEU A 434 -2.00 -3.19 -31.16
CA LEU A 434 -3.21 -2.51 -30.70
C LEU A 434 -3.41 -1.14 -31.37
N ALA A 435 -2.31 -0.39 -31.56
CA ALA A 435 -2.31 0.92 -32.21
C ALA A 435 -2.18 0.87 -33.74
N VAL A 436 -2.13 -0.33 -34.34
CA VAL A 436 -1.99 -0.52 -35.81
C VAL A 436 -0.73 0.15 -36.37
N LEU A 437 0.36 0.15 -35.62
CA LEU A 437 1.63 0.72 -36.06
C LEU A 437 2.31 -0.18 -37.11
N PRO A 438 3.28 0.33 -37.92
CA PRO A 438 3.98 -0.47 -38.91
C PRO A 438 4.50 -1.79 -38.36
N GLY A 439 4.18 -2.91 -39.04
CA GLY A 439 4.56 -4.25 -38.60
C GLY A 439 3.49 -5.04 -37.85
N TRP A 440 2.37 -4.45 -37.45
CA TRP A 440 1.33 -5.08 -36.65
C TRP A 440 0.80 -6.41 -37.23
N ARG A 441 0.64 -6.51 -38.59
CA ARG A 441 0.22 -7.77 -39.23
C ARG A 441 1.26 -8.89 -39.06
N GLY A 442 2.54 -8.52 -39.03
CA GLY A 442 3.64 -9.42 -38.72
C GLY A 442 3.53 -10.00 -37.32
N ILE A 443 3.16 -9.19 -36.34
CA ILE A 443 2.96 -9.62 -34.95
C ILE A 443 1.78 -10.59 -34.85
N ILE A 444 0.63 -10.25 -35.44
CA ILE A 444 -0.57 -11.13 -35.46
C ILE A 444 -0.26 -12.50 -36.09
N ARG A 445 0.55 -12.53 -37.16
CA ARG A 445 0.98 -13.77 -37.81
C ARG A 445 2.02 -14.53 -37.00
N HIS A 446 3.01 -13.83 -36.43
CA HIS A 446 4.08 -14.44 -35.63
C HIS A 446 3.51 -15.23 -34.43
N TRP A 447 2.57 -14.65 -33.73
CA TRP A 447 1.89 -15.29 -32.59
C TRP A 447 0.74 -16.21 -33.01
N ASN A 448 0.50 -16.38 -34.28
CA ASN A 448 -0.61 -17.17 -34.85
C ASN A 448 -1.96 -16.81 -34.19
N VAL A 449 -2.20 -15.52 -34.02
CA VAL A 449 -3.46 -15.02 -33.42
C VAL A 449 -4.63 -15.41 -34.30
N THR A 450 -5.62 -16.07 -33.73
CA THR A 450 -6.83 -16.52 -34.44
C THR A 450 -8.08 -15.81 -33.95
N GLN A 451 -8.04 -15.23 -32.75
CA GLN A 451 -9.14 -14.50 -32.14
C GLN A 451 -8.65 -13.20 -31.51
N ALA A 452 -9.47 -12.17 -31.52
CA ALA A 452 -9.19 -10.89 -30.87
C ALA A 452 -10.39 -10.43 -30.07
N LEU A 453 -10.21 -10.28 -28.75
CA LEU A 453 -11.21 -9.75 -27.81
C LEU A 453 -10.81 -8.36 -27.37
N LEU A 454 -11.47 -7.35 -27.90
CA LEU A 454 -11.03 -5.95 -27.83
C LEU A 454 -12.18 -5.03 -27.46
N ARG A 455 -11.87 -3.82 -27.01
CA ARG A 455 -12.82 -2.72 -26.94
C ARG A 455 -13.20 -2.30 -28.36
N PRO A 456 -14.50 -1.98 -28.62
CA PRO A 456 -14.97 -1.69 -29.98
C PRO A 456 -14.31 -0.49 -30.68
N ASP A 457 -13.81 0.45 -29.90
CA ASP A 457 -13.15 1.69 -30.34
C ASP A 457 -11.66 1.54 -30.69
N ARG A 458 -11.08 0.36 -30.51
CA ARG A 458 -9.67 0.13 -30.84
C ARG A 458 -9.42 0.16 -32.35
N PRO A 459 -8.36 0.87 -32.80
CA PRO A 459 -7.98 0.89 -34.23
C PRO A 459 -7.80 -0.52 -34.80
N LEU A 460 -7.28 -1.46 -34.00
CA LEU A 460 -7.07 -2.84 -34.40
C LEU A 460 -8.36 -3.55 -34.82
N VAL A 461 -9.51 -3.21 -34.20
CA VAL A 461 -10.81 -3.81 -34.55
C VAL A 461 -11.15 -3.55 -36.02
N GLN A 462 -11.03 -2.28 -36.46
CA GLN A 462 -11.30 -1.95 -37.86
C GLN A 462 -10.28 -2.56 -38.80
N ALA A 463 -9.00 -2.52 -38.46
CA ALA A 463 -7.93 -3.09 -39.28
C ALA A 463 -8.07 -4.61 -39.46
N LEU A 464 -8.53 -5.36 -38.45
CA LEU A 464 -8.82 -6.79 -38.57
C LEU A 464 -10.05 -7.05 -39.43
N ARG A 465 -11.10 -6.24 -39.32
CA ARG A 465 -12.28 -6.34 -40.21
C ARG A 465 -11.93 -6.10 -41.68
N ASP A 466 -11.07 -5.13 -41.94
CA ASP A 466 -10.58 -4.83 -43.29
C ASP A 466 -9.73 -6.01 -43.82
N ASP A 467 -9.05 -6.77 -42.94
CA ASP A 467 -8.36 -8.00 -43.25
C ASP A 467 -9.29 -9.25 -43.31
N GLY A 468 -10.61 -9.05 -43.29
CA GLY A 468 -11.62 -10.09 -43.44
C GLY A 468 -12.01 -10.85 -42.18
N TRP A 469 -11.59 -10.38 -40.97
CA TRP A 469 -12.02 -11.03 -39.74
C TRP A 469 -13.52 -10.80 -39.47
N THR A 470 -14.18 -11.82 -38.93
CA THR A 470 -15.62 -11.81 -38.68
C THR A 470 -15.94 -11.63 -37.20
N THR A 471 -17.02 -10.92 -36.89
CA THR A 471 -17.49 -10.76 -35.50
C THR A 471 -18.22 -12.02 -35.05
N VAL A 472 -17.72 -12.68 -33.99
CA VAL A 472 -18.32 -13.88 -33.38
C VAL A 472 -19.23 -13.52 -32.21
N ALA A 473 -18.83 -12.55 -31.40
CA ALA A 473 -19.63 -12.03 -30.29
C ALA A 473 -19.41 -10.52 -30.11
N GLN A 474 -20.41 -9.83 -29.61
CA GLN A 474 -20.36 -8.39 -29.40
C GLN A 474 -21.26 -8.00 -28.24
N GLY A 475 -20.80 -7.04 -27.43
CA GLY A 475 -21.58 -6.43 -26.35
C GLY A 475 -21.28 -4.93 -26.19
N SER A 476 -21.81 -4.30 -25.15
CA SER A 476 -21.71 -2.85 -24.92
C SER A 476 -20.27 -2.35 -24.71
N GLY A 477 -19.32 -3.20 -24.39
CA GLY A 477 -17.93 -2.81 -24.10
C GLY A 477 -16.89 -3.67 -24.80
N TYR A 478 -17.29 -4.66 -25.59
CA TYR A 478 -16.38 -5.60 -26.21
C TYR A 478 -16.84 -6.05 -27.60
N VAL A 479 -15.88 -6.49 -28.42
CA VAL A 479 -16.08 -7.26 -29.65
C VAL A 479 -15.08 -8.41 -29.67
N LEU A 480 -15.58 -9.60 -30.02
CA LEU A 480 -14.77 -10.79 -30.30
C LEU A 480 -14.74 -11.02 -31.80
N LEU A 481 -13.56 -10.95 -32.38
CA LEU A 481 -13.30 -11.19 -33.79
C LEU A 481 -12.60 -12.55 -33.97
N GLU A 482 -12.88 -13.23 -35.09
CA GLU A 482 -12.21 -14.46 -35.48
C GLU A 482 -11.65 -14.33 -36.88
N ARG A 483 -10.42 -14.87 -37.07
CA ARG A 483 -9.73 -14.88 -38.34
C ARG A 483 -10.45 -15.84 -39.33
N PRO A 484 -10.66 -15.46 -40.58
CA PRO A 484 -11.18 -16.39 -41.59
C PRO A 484 -10.30 -17.63 -41.71
N ARG A 485 -10.94 -18.80 -41.88
CA ARG A 485 -10.28 -20.10 -42.04
C ARG A 485 -9.51 -20.20 -43.33
#